data_6858ffcae9fad780041f2837ddbaedc7
#
_entry.id   6858ffcae9fad780041f2837ddbaedc7
#
_cell.length_a   1.000
_cell.length_b   1.000
_cell.length_c   1.000
_cell.angle_alpha   90.00
_cell.angle_beta   90.00
_cell.angle_gamma   90.00
#
_symmetry.space_group_name_H-M   'P 1'
#
loop_
_entity.id
_entity.type
_entity.pdbx_description
1 polymer ?
#
loop_
_entity_poly.entity_id
_entity_poly.type
_entity_poly.pdbx_seq_one_letter_code
_entity_poly.pdbx_strand_id
1 'polypeptide(L)'
;MTPTFPPVLAFAFILALLFLGAMARRALPFFQRNLIPASLIGGVVGFLLVAGDLSMGYLSSDFTAIAFHAFTLSFMSLVLTSRAQSNDSSELAWGGLWMSVIWVISLTLQALLGLLLIRLYNGLSSEQPLSDYLGMIITHGFTQGPGQAIALGSLWETSFDIQLATDFGLIYASLGFVAAFVIGVPVARWAMSQHLQQGSERIDAEFEAGFFEQPETHPAGRQISHPSNLDSLGFHLGLLGVAYLLTHGYLSGMQVLVRDTAIENIFSYNLFFFHGLMVCVILRRCLDGLKLGHLVDDETQKRITGTSVDIMVTATLVSVNFGLLSSYWVPILWVALGITIATALLCLGAGRRLKSFGLERGLTSFGCCCGSTGTGILLLRILDPHLASPVAKELAFFNIAIVFLSFHILGIMAPILPSIPLVWTISIYFATAGLGGLALLKLGSVINRPQAQ
;
A
#
# COMPACT_ATOMS: atom_id res chain seq x y z
N MET A 1 -0.28 -18.83 -28.99
CA MET A 1 -1.62 -19.41 -28.77
C MET A 1 -2.37 -18.51 -27.81
N THR A 2 -3.56 -18.06 -28.17
CA THR A 2 -4.43 -17.34 -27.20
C THR A 2 -4.86 -18.32 -26.12
N PRO A 3 -4.61 -18.05 -24.84
CA PRO A 3 -4.98 -18.98 -23.77
C PRO A 3 -6.51 -19.16 -23.70
N THR A 4 -6.96 -20.39 -23.51
CA THR A 4 -8.37 -20.68 -23.22
C THR A 4 -8.69 -20.14 -21.81
N PHE A 5 -9.79 -19.40 -21.66
CA PHE A 5 -10.17 -18.73 -20.41
C PHE A 5 -9.06 -17.80 -19.83
N PRO A 6 -8.53 -16.85 -20.63
CA PRO A 6 -7.35 -16.08 -20.26
C PRO A 6 -7.42 -15.44 -18.86
N PRO A 7 -8.52 -14.76 -18.45
CA PRO A 7 -8.56 -14.11 -17.14
C PRO A 7 -8.52 -15.09 -15.97
N VAL A 8 -9.18 -16.25 -16.10
CA VAL A 8 -9.25 -17.26 -15.04
C VAL A 8 -7.89 -17.92 -14.85
N LEU A 9 -7.21 -18.25 -15.96
CA LEU A 9 -5.88 -18.88 -15.89
C LEU A 9 -4.81 -17.88 -15.41
N ALA A 10 -4.88 -16.60 -15.78
CA ALA A 10 -3.99 -15.58 -15.23
C ALA A 10 -4.17 -15.44 -13.72
N PHE A 11 -5.40 -15.42 -13.23
CA PHE A 11 -5.68 -15.40 -11.80
C PHE A 11 -5.20 -16.68 -11.10
N ALA A 12 -5.42 -17.85 -11.68
CA ALA A 12 -4.92 -19.12 -11.16
C ALA A 12 -3.38 -19.15 -11.12
N PHE A 13 -2.71 -18.57 -12.11
CA PHE A 13 -1.25 -18.42 -12.13
C PHE A 13 -0.75 -17.61 -10.92
N ILE A 14 -1.38 -16.46 -10.63
CA ILE A 14 -1.05 -15.65 -9.44
C ILE A 14 -1.28 -16.44 -8.15
N LEU A 15 -2.40 -17.16 -8.01
CA LEU A 15 -2.66 -17.96 -6.82
C LEU A 15 -1.65 -19.12 -6.66
N ALA A 16 -1.25 -19.77 -7.76
CA ALA A 16 -0.22 -20.81 -7.73
C ALA A 16 1.15 -20.24 -7.30
N LEU A 17 1.52 -19.06 -7.78
CA LEU A 17 2.74 -18.37 -7.36
C LEU A 17 2.71 -17.99 -5.88
N LEU A 18 1.59 -17.50 -5.38
CA LEU A 18 1.42 -17.21 -3.96
C LEU A 18 1.58 -18.47 -3.10
N PHE A 19 0.97 -19.59 -3.51
CA PHE A 19 1.13 -20.89 -2.86
C PHE A 19 2.59 -21.36 -2.89
N LEU A 20 3.25 -21.30 -4.06
CA LEU A 20 4.67 -21.66 -4.20
C LEU A 20 5.56 -20.79 -3.31
N GLY A 21 5.26 -19.48 -3.20
CA GLY A 21 5.97 -18.57 -2.30
C GLY A 21 5.82 -18.97 -0.83
N ALA A 22 4.61 -19.38 -0.41
CA ALA A 22 4.38 -19.88 0.94
C ALA A 22 5.16 -21.17 1.22
N MET A 23 5.15 -22.12 0.29
CA MET A 23 5.91 -23.36 0.41
C MET A 23 7.42 -23.13 0.39
N ALA A 24 7.91 -22.20 -0.44
CA ALA A 24 9.32 -21.82 -0.49
C ALA A 24 9.78 -21.17 0.83
N ARG A 25 8.96 -20.31 1.43
CA ARG A 25 9.25 -19.74 2.77
C ARG A 25 9.35 -20.84 3.82
N ARG A 26 8.41 -21.79 3.81
CA ARG A 26 8.44 -22.93 4.74
C ARG A 26 9.68 -23.81 4.58
N ALA A 27 10.14 -24.03 3.32
CA ALA A 27 11.21 -24.96 3.02
C ALA A 27 12.62 -24.36 3.14
N LEU A 28 12.79 -23.06 2.92
CA LEU A 28 14.09 -22.41 2.78
C LEU A 28 14.40 -21.48 3.95
N PRO A 29 15.41 -21.83 4.80
CA PRO A 29 15.81 -21.03 5.97
C PRO A 29 16.19 -19.58 5.63
N PHE A 30 16.64 -19.32 4.39
CA PHE A 30 16.95 -17.97 3.92
C PHE A 30 15.73 -17.06 3.99
N PHE A 31 14.57 -17.51 3.48
CA PHE A 31 13.34 -16.72 3.49
C PHE A 31 12.74 -16.59 4.90
N GLN A 32 12.85 -17.64 5.70
CA GLN A 32 12.43 -17.64 7.11
C GLN A 32 13.21 -16.61 7.91
N ARG A 33 14.53 -16.71 7.91
CA ARG A 33 15.41 -15.80 8.66
C ARG A 33 15.28 -14.35 8.24
N ASN A 34 15.00 -14.08 6.96
CA ASN A 34 14.80 -12.73 6.46
C ASN A 34 13.34 -12.29 6.48
N LEU A 35 12.42 -13.13 7.00
CA LEU A 35 10.98 -12.86 7.14
C LEU A 35 10.33 -12.38 5.85
N ILE A 36 10.78 -12.92 4.70
CA ILE A 36 10.31 -12.50 3.39
C ILE A 36 8.89 -13.04 3.18
N PRO A 37 7.89 -12.19 2.86
CA PRO A 37 6.51 -12.63 2.65
C PRO A 37 6.37 -13.58 1.46
N ALA A 38 5.43 -14.51 1.55
CA ALA A 38 5.12 -15.46 0.48
C ALA A 38 4.74 -14.75 -0.83
N SER A 39 3.97 -13.66 -0.74
CA SER A 39 3.57 -12.84 -1.88
C SER A 39 4.74 -12.21 -2.62
N LEU A 40 5.78 -11.76 -1.89
CA LEU A 40 7.00 -11.24 -2.48
C LEU A 40 7.82 -12.35 -3.17
N ILE A 41 7.96 -13.52 -2.53
CA ILE A 41 8.67 -14.67 -3.10
C ILE A 41 7.96 -15.14 -4.38
N GLY A 42 6.66 -15.37 -4.31
CA GLY A 42 5.84 -15.79 -5.45
C GLY A 42 5.88 -14.76 -6.59
N GLY A 43 5.82 -13.47 -6.25
CA GLY A 43 5.89 -12.40 -7.22
C GLY A 43 7.23 -12.33 -7.96
N VAL A 44 8.36 -12.47 -7.25
CA VAL A 44 9.71 -12.52 -7.88
C VAL A 44 9.85 -13.75 -8.78
N VAL A 45 9.39 -14.93 -8.32
CA VAL A 45 9.39 -16.13 -9.15
C VAL A 45 8.54 -15.91 -10.41
N GLY A 46 7.35 -15.34 -10.27
CA GLY A 46 6.48 -15.04 -11.40
C GLY A 46 7.08 -14.03 -12.38
N PHE A 47 7.72 -12.96 -11.87
CA PHE A 47 8.49 -12.03 -12.70
C PHE A 47 9.56 -12.74 -13.54
N LEU A 48 10.34 -13.64 -12.92
CA LEU A 48 11.38 -14.39 -13.64
C LEU A 48 10.78 -15.35 -14.68
N LEU A 49 9.63 -15.98 -14.39
CA LEU A 49 8.94 -16.84 -15.35
C LEU A 49 8.44 -16.05 -16.56
N VAL A 50 7.85 -14.87 -16.34
CA VAL A 50 7.39 -13.99 -17.42
C VAL A 50 8.57 -13.46 -18.22
N ALA A 51 9.63 -13.00 -17.57
CA ALA A 51 10.85 -12.50 -18.21
C ALA A 51 11.56 -13.57 -19.05
N GLY A 52 11.43 -14.86 -18.67
CA GLY A 52 11.99 -16.02 -19.37
C GLY A 52 11.04 -16.69 -20.37
N ASP A 53 9.92 -16.06 -20.73
CA ASP A 53 8.88 -16.62 -21.63
C ASP A 53 8.28 -17.96 -21.14
N LEU A 54 8.32 -18.22 -19.84
CA LEU A 54 7.77 -19.43 -19.21
C LEU A 54 6.38 -19.21 -18.58
N SER A 55 5.67 -18.17 -19.00
CA SER A 55 4.38 -17.72 -18.45
C SER A 55 3.16 -18.29 -19.19
N MET A 56 3.28 -19.38 -19.90
CA MET A 56 2.18 -19.97 -20.71
C MET A 56 1.59 -18.99 -21.74
N GLY A 57 2.39 -18.03 -22.23
CA GLY A 57 1.97 -17.02 -23.20
C GLY A 57 1.37 -15.75 -22.62
N TYR A 58 1.37 -15.59 -21.30
CA TYR A 58 0.99 -14.34 -20.66
C TYR A 58 2.12 -13.31 -20.69
N LEU A 59 1.73 -12.06 -20.90
CA LEU A 59 2.60 -10.89 -20.80
C LEU A 59 2.47 -10.24 -19.42
N SER A 60 3.45 -9.45 -19.00
CA SER A 60 3.41 -8.69 -17.74
C SER A 60 2.15 -7.81 -17.63
N SER A 61 1.71 -7.20 -18.73
CA SER A 61 0.50 -6.38 -18.79
C SER A 61 -0.81 -7.13 -18.45
N ASP A 62 -0.87 -8.44 -18.67
CA ASP A 62 -2.06 -9.24 -18.39
C ASP A 62 -2.36 -9.33 -16.89
N PHE A 63 -1.35 -9.14 -16.05
CA PHE A 63 -1.46 -9.18 -14.58
C PHE A 63 -1.75 -7.83 -13.94
N THR A 64 -1.60 -6.72 -14.68
CA THR A 64 -1.82 -5.35 -14.18
C THR A 64 -3.25 -5.15 -13.69
N ALA A 65 -4.24 -5.66 -14.43
CA ALA A 65 -5.64 -5.58 -14.04
C ALA A 65 -5.91 -6.34 -12.72
N ILE A 66 -5.28 -7.51 -12.52
CA ILE A 66 -5.41 -8.29 -11.29
C ILE A 66 -4.84 -7.49 -10.11
N ALA A 67 -3.65 -6.88 -10.27
CA ALA A 67 -3.05 -6.04 -9.24
C ALA A 67 -3.96 -4.85 -8.87
N PHE A 68 -4.51 -4.15 -9.87
CA PHE A 68 -5.40 -3.00 -9.68
C PHE A 68 -6.71 -3.38 -8.96
N HIS A 69 -7.37 -4.46 -9.39
CA HIS A 69 -8.63 -4.88 -8.78
C HIS A 69 -8.42 -5.48 -7.38
N ALA A 70 -7.34 -6.22 -7.15
CA ALA A 70 -7.00 -6.72 -5.81
C ALA A 70 -6.69 -5.55 -4.85
N PHE A 71 -5.98 -4.50 -5.31
CA PHE A 71 -5.79 -3.27 -4.55
C PHE A 71 -7.14 -2.62 -4.20
N THR A 72 -8.01 -2.44 -5.19
CA THR A 72 -9.34 -1.85 -4.99
C THR A 72 -10.15 -2.62 -3.96
N LEU A 73 -10.21 -3.95 -4.09
CA LEU A 73 -10.94 -4.81 -3.15
C LEU A 73 -10.37 -4.72 -1.73
N SER A 74 -9.05 -4.63 -1.58
CA SER A 74 -8.42 -4.51 -0.27
C SER A 74 -8.87 -3.23 0.46
N PHE A 75 -8.94 -2.10 -0.24
CA PHE A 75 -9.38 -0.83 0.32
C PHE A 75 -10.88 -0.80 0.62
N MET A 76 -11.69 -1.31 -0.31
CA MET A 76 -13.15 -1.38 -0.13
C MET A 76 -13.52 -2.29 1.05
N SER A 77 -12.88 -3.46 1.16
CA SER A 77 -13.09 -4.38 2.27
C SER A 77 -12.64 -3.79 3.61
N LEU A 78 -11.48 -3.13 3.65
CA LEU A 78 -10.95 -2.51 4.86
C LEU A 78 -11.92 -1.47 5.45
N VAL A 79 -12.54 -0.65 4.60
CA VAL A 79 -13.48 0.40 5.03
C VAL A 79 -14.82 -0.14 5.52
N LEU A 80 -15.21 -1.33 5.05
CA LEU A 80 -16.43 -1.99 5.52
C LEU A 80 -16.29 -2.55 6.94
N THR A 81 -15.08 -2.71 7.48
CA THR A 81 -14.89 -3.12 8.88
C THR A 81 -15.47 -2.09 9.85
N SER A 82 -15.95 -2.53 11.01
CA SER A 82 -16.46 -1.63 12.03
C SER A 82 -15.35 -0.74 12.57
N ARG A 83 -15.69 0.49 12.93
CA ARG A 83 -14.77 1.34 13.67
C ARG A 83 -14.52 0.69 15.02
N ALA A 84 -13.26 0.41 15.35
CA ALA A 84 -12.89 -0.07 16.66
C ALA A 84 -13.46 0.93 17.71
N GLN A 85 -14.43 0.48 18.49
CA GLN A 85 -14.89 1.20 19.68
C GLN A 85 -13.81 1.05 20.74
N SER A 86 -12.78 1.90 20.70
CA SER A 86 -11.78 1.95 21.75
C SER A 86 -12.21 3.01 22.77
N ASN A 87 -12.49 2.59 23.98
CA ASN A 87 -12.71 3.52 25.11
C ASN A 87 -11.46 4.35 25.47
N ASP A 88 -10.27 3.98 24.96
CA ASP A 88 -8.99 4.69 25.14
C ASP A 88 -8.65 5.60 23.96
N SER A 89 -9.59 6.35 23.44
CA SER A 89 -9.52 6.97 22.12
C SER A 89 -8.50 8.11 21.95
N SER A 90 -8.09 8.82 23.00
CA SER A 90 -7.26 10.02 22.81
C SER A 90 -5.76 9.73 22.61
N GLU A 91 -5.18 8.81 23.36
CA GLU A 91 -3.74 8.50 23.26
C GLU A 91 -3.39 7.74 21.97
N LEU A 92 -4.23 6.77 21.61
CA LEU A 92 -4.09 6.02 20.35
C LEU A 92 -4.25 6.93 19.13
N ALA A 93 -5.08 7.97 19.22
CA ALA A 93 -5.26 8.93 18.15
C ALA A 93 -3.99 9.75 17.89
N TRP A 94 -3.22 10.12 18.92
CA TRP A 94 -1.98 10.90 18.73
C TRP A 94 -0.87 10.11 18.03
N GLY A 95 -0.68 8.84 18.35
CA GLY A 95 0.28 7.99 17.66
C GLY A 95 -0.11 7.73 16.21
N GLY A 96 -1.38 7.41 15.94
CA GLY A 96 -1.91 7.24 14.60
C GLY A 96 -1.81 8.52 13.77
N LEU A 97 -2.12 9.69 14.34
CA LEU A 97 -1.98 10.98 13.69
C LEU A 97 -0.50 11.31 13.40
N TRP A 98 0.41 10.99 14.30
CA TRP A 98 1.85 11.18 14.10
C TRP A 98 2.35 10.36 12.90
N MET A 99 1.99 9.07 12.82
CA MET A 99 2.33 8.23 11.67
C MET A 99 1.71 8.74 10.37
N SER A 100 0.47 9.26 10.43
CA SER A 100 -0.21 9.85 9.27
C SER A 100 0.47 11.10 8.75
N VAL A 101 0.96 11.96 9.65
CA VAL A 101 1.72 13.15 9.28
C VAL A 101 3.06 12.77 8.63
N ILE A 102 3.77 11.76 9.16
CA ILE A 102 4.99 11.22 8.52
C ILE A 102 4.66 10.74 7.10
N TRP A 103 3.57 10.00 6.95
CA TRP A 103 3.17 9.47 5.65
C TRP A 103 2.87 10.59 4.64
N VAL A 104 2.19 11.67 5.04
CA VAL A 104 1.94 12.85 4.19
C VAL A 104 3.23 13.60 3.85
N ILE A 105 4.15 13.74 4.81
CA ILE A 105 5.48 14.30 4.53
C ILE A 105 6.23 13.42 3.53
N SER A 106 6.21 12.10 3.73
CA SER A 106 6.84 11.15 2.80
C SER A 106 6.26 11.27 1.40
N LEU A 107 4.94 11.35 1.27
CA LEU A 107 4.23 11.52 0.00
C LEU A 107 4.77 12.71 -0.81
N THR A 108 4.89 13.87 -0.17
CA THR A 108 5.37 15.10 -0.82
C THR A 108 6.87 15.10 -1.05
N LEU A 109 7.64 14.62 -0.06
CA LEU A 109 9.09 14.53 -0.14
C LEU A 109 9.55 13.60 -1.26
N GLN A 110 8.92 12.43 -1.39
CA GLN A 110 9.25 11.46 -2.44
C GLN A 110 8.98 12.03 -3.83
N ALA A 111 7.87 12.73 -4.03
CA ALA A 111 7.56 13.36 -5.31
C ALA A 111 8.57 14.48 -5.67
N LEU A 112 8.87 15.36 -4.72
CA LEU A 112 9.84 16.46 -4.94
C LEU A 112 11.26 15.95 -5.16
N LEU A 113 11.68 14.96 -4.38
CA LEU A 113 13.00 14.35 -4.52
C LEU A 113 13.10 13.52 -5.80
N GLY A 114 12.02 12.80 -6.17
CA GLY A 114 11.94 12.06 -7.42
C GLY A 114 12.09 12.98 -8.64
N LEU A 115 11.39 14.13 -8.62
CA LEU A 115 11.56 15.20 -9.63
C LEU A 115 13.02 15.69 -9.69
N LEU A 116 13.62 15.99 -8.55
CA LEU A 116 15.01 16.45 -8.48
C LEU A 116 15.98 15.41 -9.05
N LEU A 117 15.82 14.15 -8.65
CA LEU A 117 16.71 13.05 -9.06
C LEU A 117 16.60 12.74 -10.55
N ILE A 118 15.42 12.80 -11.14
CA ILE A 118 15.24 12.63 -12.61
C ILE A 118 15.89 13.82 -13.35
N ARG A 119 15.74 15.05 -12.88
CA ARG A 119 16.39 16.21 -13.49
C ARG A 119 17.90 16.14 -13.38
N LEU A 120 18.45 15.72 -12.25
CA LEU A 120 19.87 15.48 -12.09
C LEU A 120 20.36 14.40 -13.05
N TYR A 121 19.63 13.29 -13.18
CA TYR A 121 19.95 12.24 -14.15
C TYR A 121 19.95 12.80 -15.59
N ASN A 122 18.90 13.51 -15.99
CA ASN A 122 18.80 14.13 -17.32
C ASN A 122 19.96 15.12 -17.59
N GLY A 123 20.43 15.83 -16.58
CA GLY A 123 21.56 16.75 -16.70
C GLY A 123 22.94 16.07 -16.79
N LEU A 124 23.03 14.82 -16.32
CA LEU A 124 24.27 14.04 -16.35
C LEU A 124 24.31 13.02 -17.50
N SER A 125 23.15 12.63 -18.01
CA SER A 125 23.00 11.67 -19.10
C SER A 125 23.09 12.35 -20.47
N SER A 126 23.67 11.68 -21.45
CA SER A 126 23.63 12.08 -22.86
C SER A 126 22.43 11.51 -23.63
N GLU A 127 21.58 10.74 -22.96
CA GLU A 127 20.37 10.14 -23.54
C GLU A 127 19.24 11.19 -23.66
N GLN A 128 18.15 10.81 -24.35
CA GLN A 128 16.98 11.67 -24.38
C GLN A 128 16.41 11.89 -22.97
N PRO A 129 16.08 13.14 -22.61
CA PRO A 129 15.61 13.45 -21.28
C PRO A 129 14.29 12.76 -20.96
N LEU A 130 14.21 12.13 -19.80
CA LEU A 130 13.00 11.54 -19.27
C LEU A 130 12.07 12.64 -18.74
N SER A 131 10.75 12.40 -18.81
CA SER A 131 9.75 13.30 -18.23
C SER A 131 9.97 13.46 -16.73
N ASP A 132 9.86 14.69 -16.23
CA ASP A 132 9.88 15.02 -14.79
C ASP A 132 8.89 14.17 -13.97
N TYR A 133 7.75 13.88 -14.58
CA TYR A 133 6.67 13.11 -13.95
C TYR A 133 7.03 11.64 -13.71
N LEU A 134 7.99 11.07 -14.47
CA LEU A 134 8.52 9.73 -14.21
C LEU A 134 9.33 9.65 -12.90
N GLY A 135 9.90 10.77 -12.45
CA GLY A 135 10.46 10.86 -11.10
C GLY A 135 9.37 11.05 -10.04
N MET A 136 8.34 11.85 -10.35
CA MET A 136 7.27 12.15 -9.38
C MET A 136 6.34 10.96 -9.13
N ILE A 137 6.14 10.06 -10.11
CA ILE A 137 5.25 8.89 -9.96
C ILE A 137 5.73 7.93 -8.86
N ILE A 138 7.01 7.99 -8.46
CA ILE A 138 7.56 7.12 -7.41
C ILE A 138 6.79 7.20 -6.10
N THR A 139 6.27 8.36 -5.73
CA THR A 139 5.51 8.51 -4.49
C THR A 139 4.22 7.69 -4.51
N HIS A 140 3.62 7.53 -5.69
CA HIS A 140 2.42 6.72 -5.86
C HIS A 140 2.72 5.20 -5.83
N GLY A 141 3.93 4.80 -6.24
CA GLY A 141 4.41 3.42 -6.09
C GLY A 141 4.85 3.11 -4.65
N PHE A 142 5.76 3.93 -4.10
CA PHE A 142 6.35 3.69 -2.77
C PHE A 142 5.35 3.90 -1.63
N THR A 143 4.82 5.13 -1.49
CA THR A 143 3.99 5.48 -0.31
C THR A 143 2.58 4.91 -0.40
N GLN A 144 2.03 4.71 -1.59
CA GLN A 144 0.63 4.32 -1.76
C GLN A 144 0.45 2.91 -2.31
N GLY A 145 1.49 2.40 -2.94
CA GLY A 145 1.47 1.06 -3.51
C GLY A 145 0.98 0.98 -4.95
N PRO A 146 0.97 -0.22 -5.52
CA PRO A 146 0.87 -0.44 -6.96
C PRO A 146 -0.46 -0.01 -7.57
N GLY A 147 -1.56 -0.11 -6.83
CA GLY A 147 -2.87 0.25 -7.37
C GLY A 147 -2.97 1.74 -7.70
N GLN A 148 -2.41 2.61 -6.87
CA GLN A 148 -2.32 4.03 -7.19
C GLN A 148 -1.30 4.34 -8.28
N ALA A 149 -0.19 3.62 -8.31
CA ALA A 149 0.79 3.75 -9.38
C ALA A 149 0.18 3.42 -10.73
N ILE A 150 -0.60 2.33 -10.82
CA ILE A 150 -1.36 1.96 -12.03
C ILE A 150 -2.40 3.05 -12.36
N ALA A 151 -3.19 3.44 -11.36
CA ALA A 151 -4.29 4.39 -11.53
C ALA A 151 -3.82 5.73 -12.10
N LEU A 152 -2.84 6.34 -11.44
CA LEU A 152 -2.32 7.65 -11.82
C LEU A 152 -1.38 7.56 -13.02
N GLY A 153 -0.57 6.51 -13.14
CA GLY A 153 0.26 6.26 -14.30
C GLY A 153 -0.58 6.17 -15.57
N SER A 154 -1.61 5.31 -15.58
CA SER A 154 -2.52 5.17 -16.70
C SER A 154 -3.31 6.46 -17.01
N LEU A 155 -3.73 7.20 -15.97
CA LEU A 155 -4.38 8.49 -16.15
C LEU A 155 -3.43 9.51 -16.79
N TRP A 156 -2.19 9.59 -16.34
CA TRP A 156 -1.21 10.52 -16.91
C TRP A 156 -0.80 10.15 -18.33
N GLU A 157 -0.73 8.86 -18.66
CA GLU A 157 -0.51 8.39 -20.04
C GLU A 157 -1.67 8.77 -20.96
N THR A 158 -2.91 8.50 -20.53
CA THR A 158 -4.09 8.68 -21.39
C THR A 158 -4.52 10.13 -21.52
N SER A 159 -4.41 10.95 -20.46
CA SER A 159 -4.93 12.32 -20.44
C SER A 159 -3.87 13.38 -20.70
N PHE A 160 -2.58 13.07 -20.48
CA PHE A 160 -1.48 14.05 -20.53
C PHE A 160 -0.28 13.58 -21.35
N ASP A 161 -0.36 12.43 -22.00
CA ASP A 161 0.69 11.85 -22.86
C ASP A 161 2.05 11.67 -22.13
N ILE A 162 2.02 11.39 -20.81
CA ILE A 162 3.22 11.08 -20.04
C ILE A 162 3.55 9.59 -20.23
N GLN A 163 4.25 9.27 -21.31
CA GLN A 163 4.60 7.91 -21.68
C GLN A 163 5.35 7.15 -20.59
N LEU A 164 5.08 5.85 -20.43
CA LEU A 164 5.73 4.93 -19.48
C LEU A 164 5.41 5.19 -17.99
N ALA A 165 4.46 6.09 -17.66
CA ALA A 165 4.17 6.42 -16.26
C ALA A 165 3.64 5.21 -15.47
N THR A 166 2.81 4.37 -16.09
CA THR A 166 2.28 3.14 -15.47
C THR A 166 3.39 2.15 -15.16
N ASP A 167 4.26 1.88 -16.13
CA ASP A 167 5.37 0.93 -15.98
C ASP A 167 6.37 1.40 -14.92
N PHE A 168 6.79 2.68 -14.96
CA PHE A 168 7.67 3.25 -13.94
C PHE A 168 7.02 3.18 -12.55
N GLY A 169 5.74 3.50 -12.45
CA GLY A 169 4.98 3.41 -11.20
C GLY A 169 4.96 1.98 -10.63
N LEU A 170 4.71 0.97 -11.47
CA LEU A 170 4.73 -0.45 -11.08
C LEU A 170 6.12 -0.93 -10.64
N ILE A 171 7.16 -0.53 -11.39
CA ILE A 171 8.54 -0.87 -11.04
C ILE A 171 8.90 -0.24 -9.69
N TYR A 172 8.55 1.04 -9.48
CA TYR A 172 8.79 1.70 -8.19
C TYR A 172 8.00 1.05 -7.06
N ALA A 173 6.75 0.65 -7.26
CA ALA A 173 5.98 -0.06 -6.24
C ALA A 173 6.66 -1.40 -5.87
N SER A 174 7.14 -2.14 -6.86
CA SER A 174 7.87 -3.39 -6.67
C SER A 174 9.18 -3.17 -5.89
N LEU A 175 9.96 -2.15 -6.28
CA LEU A 175 11.19 -1.78 -5.57
C LEU A 175 10.92 -1.28 -4.16
N GLY A 176 9.79 -0.61 -3.93
CA GLY A 176 9.34 -0.18 -2.62
C GLY A 176 9.12 -1.35 -1.66
N PHE A 177 8.42 -2.39 -2.10
CA PHE A 177 8.28 -3.63 -1.31
C PHE A 177 9.63 -4.24 -0.98
N VAL A 178 10.51 -4.37 -1.97
CA VAL A 178 11.87 -4.90 -1.75
C VAL A 178 12.63 -4.04 -0.74
N ALA A 179 12.61 -2.71 -0.90
CA ALA A 179 13.30 -1.77 -0.02
C ALA A 179 12.79 -1.86 1.43
N ALA A 180 11.48 -2.00 1.63
CA ALA A 180 10.88 -2.15 2.95
C ALA A 180 11.46 -3.35 3.72
N PHE A 181 11.65 -4.49 3.04
CA PHE A 181 12.20 -5.70 3.68
C PHE A 181 13.73 -5.67 3.75
N VAL A 182 14.42 -5.25 2.69
CA VAL A 182 15.89 -5.21 2.65
C VAL A 182 16.48 -4.26 3.71
N ILE A 183 15.78 -3.17 4.04
CA ILE A 183 16.20 -2.24 5.09
C ILE A 183 15.46 -2.50 6.40
N GLY A 184 14.14 -2.69 6.35
CA GLY A 184 13.32 -2.79 7.54
C GLY A 184 13.64 -4.01 8.40
N VAL A 185 13.83 -5.19 7.79
CA VAL A 185 14.13 -6.42 8.54
C VAL A 185 15.50 -6.35 9.25
N PRO A 186 16.61 -5.96 8.57
CA PRO A 186 17.89 -5.78 9.26
C PRO A 186 17.82 -4.75 10.39
N VAL A 187 17.14 -3.62 10.20
CA VAL A 187 16.96 -2.60 11.25
C VAL A 187 16.17 -3.17 12.44
N ALA A 188 15.07 -3.90 12.19
CA ALA A 188 14.30 -4.54 13.24
C ALA A 188 15.12 -5.56 14.01
N ARG A 189 15.84 -6.45 13.33
CA ARG A 189 16.70 -7.46 13.95
C ARG A 189 17.85 -6.86 14.75
N TRP A 190 18.48 -5.82 14.20
CA TRP A 190 19.50 -5.07 14.93
C TRP A 190 18.93 -4.49 16.24
N ALA A 191 17.76 -3.86 16.15
CA ALA A 191 17.09 -3.28 17.30
C ALA A 191 16.75 -4.33 18.38
N MET A 192 16.26 -5.51 17.95
CA MET A 192 16.03 -6.64 18.86
C MET A 192 17.31 -7.14 19.51
N SER A 193 18.41 -7.23 18.76
CA SER A 193 19.71 -7.64 19.31
C SER A 193 20.28 -6.66 20.36
N GLN A 194 19.86 -5.40 20.27
CA GLN A 194 20.21 -4.35 21.24
C GLN A 194 19.16 -4.15 22.34
N HIS A 195 18.09 -4.95 22.36
CA HIS A 195 16.97 -4.83 23.30
C HIS A 195 16.32 -3.44 23.30
N LEU A 196 16.21 -2.81 22.13
CA LEU A 196 15.64 -1.48 21.96
C LEU A 196 14.12 -1.47 21.77
N GLN A 197 13.51 -2.63 21.47
CA GLN A 197 12.06 -2.77 21.33
C GLN A 197 11.36 -2.61 22.67
N GLN A 198 10.20 -1.96 22.66
CA GLN A 198 9.33 -1.82 23.82
C GLN A 198 8.14 -2.79 23.78
N GLY A 199 7.91 -3.45 22.64
CA GLY A 199 7.01 -4.59 22.51
C GLY A 199 7.61 -5.83 23.21
N SER A 200 6.78 -6.72 23.75
CA SER A 200 7.24 -7.92 24.44
C SER A 200 7.35 -9.10 23.48
N GLU A 201 8.38 -9.88 23.66
CA GLU A 201 8.60 -11.26 23.24
C GLU A 201 9.50 -11.49 22.00
N ARG A 202 10.13 -12.68 22.02
CA ARG A 202 11.01 -13.14 20.94
C ARG A 202 10.17 -13.67 19.79
N ILE A 203 10.67 -13.49 18.58
CA ILE A 203 10.14 -14.17 17.39
C ILE A 203 10.29 -15.67 17.64
N ASP A 204 9.19 -16.41 17.55
CA ASP A 204 9.18 -17.86 17.62
C ASP A 204 9.49 -18.51 16.27
N ALA A 205 9.75 -19.82 16.30
CA ALA A 205 10.06 -20.57 15.08
C ALA A 205 8.89 -20.65 14.11
N GLU A 206 7.64 -20.64 14.60
CA GLU A 206 6.43 -20.66 13.81
C GLU A 206 6.22 -19.36 13.04
N PHE A 207 6.51 -18.23 13.67
CA PHE A 207 6.49 -16.93 13.01
C PHE A 207 7.54 -16.84 11.89
N GLU A 208 8.77 -17.33 12.15
CA GLU A 208 9.82 -17.38 11.12
C GLU A 208 9.42 -18.30 9.96
N ALA A 209 8.93 -19.50 10.25
CA ALA A 209 8.46 -20.45 9.25
C ALA A 209 7.23 -19.95 8.48
N GLY A 210 6.39 -19.13 9.11
CA GLY A 210 5.13 -18.63 8.56
C GLY A 210 4.00 -19.66 8.56
N PHE A 211 4.15 -20.75 9.35
CA PHE A 211 3.17 -21.80 9.53
C PHE A 211 3.16 -22.26 10.98
N PHE A 212 1.97 -22.53 11.51
CA PHE A 212 1.85 -23.19 12.81
C PHE A 212 2.26 -24.67 12.70
N GLU A 213 2.95 -25.19 13.71
CA GLU A 213 3.26 -26.62 13.79
C GLU A 213 1.99 -27.44 14.02
N GLN A 214 1.11 -26.92 14.86
CA GLN A 214 -0.23 -27.45 15.05
C GLN A 214 -1.27 -26.40 14.69
N PRO A 215 -2.34 -26.75 13.96
CA PRO A 215 -3.37 -25.78 13.61
C PRO A 215 -3.96 -25.11 14.83
N GLU A 216 -3.80 -23.79 14.95
CA GLU A 216 -4.44 -23.01 15.98
C GLU A 216 -5.89 -22.69 15.62
N THR A 217 -6.79 -22.82 16.61
CA THR A 217 -8.18 -22.43 16.47
C THR A 217 -8.37 -20.94 16.71
N HIS A 218 -8.02 -20.12 15.73
CA HIS A 218 -8.44 -18.72 15.72
C HIS A 218 -9.79 -18.58 15.00
N PRO A 219 -10.73 -17.75 15.53
CA PRO A 219 -12.00 -17.53 14.84
C PRO A 219 -11.75 -16.93 13.47
N ALA A 220 -12.18 -17.65 12.44
CA ALA A 220 -12.05 -17.25 11.03
C ALA A 220 -13.05 -16.18 10.61
N GLY A 221 -13.90 -15.73 11.52
CA GLY A 221 -15.04 -14.85 11.33
C GLY A 221 -16.29 -15.47 11.96
N ARG A 222 -17.32 -14.64 12.11
CA ARG A 222 -18.63 -15.11 12.59
C ARG A 222 -19.49 -15.57 11.43
N GLN A 223 -20.20 -16.66 11.61
CA GLN A 223 -21.19 -17.11 10.65
C GLN A 223 -22.44 -16.24 10.76
N ILE A 224 -22.61 -15.30 9.84
CA ILE A 224 -23.71 -14.32 9.85
C ILE A 224 -24.93 -14.86 9.11
N SER A 225 -24.70 -15.57 8.02
CA SER A 225 -25.73 -16.22 7.21
C SER A 225 -25.84 -17.71 7.54
N HIS A 226 -27.06 -18.23 7.56
CA HIS A 226 -27.27 -19.67 7.74
C HIS A 226 -26.77 -20.42 6.49
N PRO A 227 -26.04 -21.54 6.63
CA PRO A 227 -25.52 -22.31 5.49
C PRO A 227 -26.58 -22.79 4.48
N SER A 228 -27.86 -22.88 4.90
CA SER A 228 -28.97 -23.20 4.00
C SER A 228 -29.26 -22.09 2.97
N ASN A 229 -28.76 -20.88 3.19
CA ASN A 229 -28.96 -19.76 2.27
C ASN A 229 -27.66 -19.47 1.49
N LEU A 230 -26.63 -18.97 2.20
CA LEU A 230 -25.36 -18.54 1.60
C LEU A 230 -24.26 -18.64 2.65
N ASP A 231 -23.06 -19.05 2.26
CA ASP A 231 -21.88 -18.97 3.13
C ASP A 231 -21.55 -17.52 3.51
N SER A 232 -21.10 -17.29 4.75
CA SER A 232 -20.79 -15.93 5.25
C SER A 232 -19.69 -15.22 4.44
N LEU A 233 -18.71 -15.95 3.94
CA LEU A 233 -17.69 -15.38 3.03
C LEU A 233 -18.34 -14.95 1.71
N GLY A 234 -19.23 -15.81 1.15
CA GLY A 234 -20.00 -15.48 -0.05
C GLY A 234 -20.87 -14.24 0.12
N PHE A 235 -21.48 -14.06 1.31
CA PHE A 235 -22.26 -12.88 1.64
C PHE A 235 -21.39 -11.59 1.61
N HIS A 236 -20.20 -11.63 2.21
CA HIS A 236 -19.28 -10.47 2.23
C HIS A 236 -18.70 -10.15 0.85
N LEU A 237 -18.37 -11.18 0.05
CA LEU A 237 -17.99 -10.99 -1.34
C LEU A 237 -19.14 -10.41 -2.18
N GLY A 238 -20.38 -10.85 -1.93
CA GLY A 238 -21.57 -10.26 -2.54
C GLY A 238 -21.77 -8.79 -2.18
N LEU A 239 -21.57 -8.42 -0.91
CA LEU A 239 -21.61 -7.03 -0.46
C LEU A 239 -20.56 -6.16 -1.17
N LEU A 240 -19.33 -6.66 -1.32
CA LEU A 240 -18.28 -6.00 -2.09
C LEU A 240 -18.64 -5.90 -3.58
N GLY A 241 -19.26 -6.95 -4.16
CA GLY A 241 -19.77 -6.93 -5.52
C GLY A 241 -20.81 -5.84 -5.74
N VAL A 242 -21.77 -5.70 -4.81
CA VAL A 242 -22.75 -4.59 -4.83
C VAL A 242 -22.05 -3.23 -4.78
N ALA A 243 -21.08 -3.05 -3.87
CA ALA A 243 -20.32 -1.81 -3.78
C ALA A 243 -19.54 -1.51 -5.06
N TYR A 244 -18.99 -2.53 -5.72
CA TYR A 244 -18.32 -2.42 -7.02
C TYR A 244 -19.25 -1.92 -8.13
N LEU A 245 -20.44 -2.52 -8.23
CA LEU A 245 -21.46 -2.11 -9.22
C LEU A 245 -21.98 -0.71 -8.95
N LEU A 246 -22.21 -0.35 -7.69
CA LEU A 246 -22.60 1.02 -7.31
C LEU A 246 -21.50 2.03 -7.68
N THR A 247 -20.24 1.69 -7.46
CA THR A 247 -19.10 2.53 -7.84
C THR A 247 -19.06 2.73 -9.36
N HIS A 248 -19.21 1.65 -10.12
CA HIS A 248 -19.25 1.71 -11.57
C HIS A 248 -20.40 2.58 -12.09
N GLY A 249 -21.62 2.37 -11.59
CA GLY A 249 -22.79 3.15 -11.97
C GLY A 249 -22.65 4.62 -11.61
N TYR A 250 -22.13 4.92 -10.41
CA TYR A 250 -21.82 6.28 -9.98
C TYR A 250 -20.81 6.96 -10.92
N LEU A 251 -19.68 6.31 -11.21
CA LEU A 251 -18.66 6.85 -12.10
C LEU A 251 -19.20 7.05 -13.53
N SER A 252 -19.96 6.09 -14.06
CA SER A 252 -20.60 6.23 -15.38
C SER A 252 -21.49 7.46 -15.46
N GLY A 253 -22.29 7.71 -14.41
CA GLY A 253 -23.15 8.90 -14.34
C GLY A 253 -22.32 10.19 -14.22
N MET A 254 -21.30 10.19 -13.36
CA MET A 254 -20.44 11.37 -13.18
C MET A 254 -19.66 11.72 -14.44
N GLN A 255 -19.11 10.76 -15.18
CA GLN A 255 -18.41 11.02 -16.42
C GLN A 255 -19.29 11.71 -17.49
N VAL A 256 -20.58 11.41 -17.52
CA VAL A 256 -21.52 12.12 -18.40
C VAL A 256 -21.71 13.57 -17.93
N LEU A 257 -21.82 13.79 -16.61
CA LEU A 257 -22.09 15.12 -16.03
C LEU A 257 -20.89 16.07 -16.10
N VAL A 258 -19.66 15.55 -15.93
CA VAL A 258 -18.44 16.37 -15.85
C VAL A 258 -17.62 16.35 -17.14
N ARG A 259 -18.15 15.79 -18.19
CA ARG A 259 -17.49 15.71 -19.49
C ARG A 259 -17.02 17.09 -19.96
N ASP A 260 -15.81 17.15 -20.50
CA ASP A 260 -15.17 18.38 -21.01
C ASP A 260 -14.98 19.47 -19.94
N THR A 261 -15.02 19.11 -18.64
CA THR A 261 -14.72 20.03 -17.54
C THR A 261 -13.33 19.78 -16.95
N ALA A 262 -12.80 20.77 -16.23
CA ALA A 262 -11.48 20.67 -15.55
C ALA A 262 -11.40 19.53 -14.51
N ILE A 263 -12.55 19.01 -14.05
CA ILE A 263 -12.61 17.94 -13.03
C ILE A 263 -12.89 16.55 -13.62
N GLU A 264 -12.97 16.40 -14.93
CA GLU A 264 -13.27 15.12 -15.61
C GLU A 264 -12.31 14.01 -15.15
N ASN A 265 -11.02 14.30 -15.08
CA ASN A 265 -10.00 13.34 -14.70
C ASN A 265 -10.14 12.84 -13.24
N ILE A 266 -10.78 13.61 -12.35
CA ILE A 266 -11.07 13.18 -10.96
C ILE A 266 -12.08 12.04 -10.97
N PHE A 267 -13.00 11.99 -11.94
CA PHE A 267 -14.01 10.94 -12.06
C PHE A 267 -13.62 9.86 -13.07
N SER A 268 -12.34 9.72 -13.40
CA SER A 268 -11.84 8.65 -14.24
C SER A 268 -11.99 7.27 -13.59
N TYR A 269 -12.26 6.23 -14.41
CA TYR A 269 -12.22 4.82 -13.96
C TYR A 269 -10.84 4.41 -13.43
N ASN A 270 -9.77 5.11 -13.81
CA ASN A 270 -8.45 4.89 -13.24
C ASN A 270 -8.43 5.14 -11.71
N LEU A 271 -9.31 6.01 -11.19
CA LEU A 271 -9.46 6.28 -9.77
C LEU A 271 -10.56 5.44 -9.09
N PHE A 272 -10.94 4.32 -9.69
CA PHE A 272 -12.02 3.45 -9.22
C PHE A 272 -11.87 3.05 -7.75
N PHE A 273 -10.65 2.76 -7.29
CA PHE A 273 -10.36 2.41 -5.90
C PHE A 273 -10.77 3.52 -4.93
N PHE A 274 -10.51 4.78 -5.29
CA PHE A 274 -10.83 5.94 -4.43
C PHE A 274 -12.35 6.13 -4.33
N HIS A 275 -13.04 6.08 -5.45
CA HIS A 275 -14.51 6.18 -5.49
C HIS A 275 -15.17 4.96 -4.84
N GLY A 276 -14.61 3.76 -5.02
CA GLY A 276 -15.07 2.55 -4.34
C GLY A 276 -14.95 2.63 -2.82
N LEU A 277 -13.83 3.19 -2.33
CA LEU A 277 -13.66 3.46 -0.89
C LEU A 277 -14.77 4.41 -0.39
N MET A 278 -15.05 5.51 -1.11
CA MET A 278 -16.10 6.46 -0.73
C MET A 278 -17.49 5.82 -0.72
N VAL A 279 -17.80 5.00 -1.73
CA VAL A 279 -19.06 4.24 -1.79
C VAL A 279 -19.17 3.29 -0.61
N CYS A 280 -18.10 2.58 -0.24
CA CYS A 280 -18.09 1.69 0.93
C CYS A 280 -18.28 2.44 2.25
N VAL A 281 -17.71 3.65 2.41
CA VAL A 281 -17.97 4.52 3.58
C VAL A 281 -19.46 4.85 3.69
N ILE A 282 -20.08 5.22 2.56
CA ILE A 282 -21.51 5.54 2.53
C ILE A 282 -22.34 4.28 2.80
N LEU A 283 -22.02 3.17 2.13
CA LEU A 283 -22.71 1.90 2.33
C LEU A 283 -22.65 1.43 3.78
N ARG A 284 -21.48 1.52 4.42
CA ARG A 284 -21.33 1.19 5.85
C ARG A 284 -22.21 2.06 6.73
N ARG A 285 -22.25 3.37 6.49
CA ARG A 285 -23.14 4.29 7.23
C ARG A 285 -24.61 3.98 7.02
N CYS A 286 -25.01 3.63 5.79
CA CYS A 286 -26.39 3.21 5.51
C CYS A 286 -26.75 1.93 6.26
N LEU A 287 -25.86 0.92 6.27
CA LEU A 287 -26.07 -0.31 7.02
C LEU A 287 -26.21 -0.05 8.53
N ASP A 288 -25.36 0.80 9.09
CA ASP A 288 -25.44 1.18 10.51
C ASP A 288 -26.73 1.93 10.82
N GLY A 289 -27.15 2.88 9.97
CA GLY A 289 -28.38 3.64 10.10
C GLY A 289 -29.65 2.75 10.01
N LEU A 290 -29.59 1.72 9.17
CA LEU A 290 -30.65 0.72 9.04
C LEU A 290 -30.59 -0.37 10.13
N LYS A 291 -29.64 -0.29 11.07
CA LYS A 291 -29.36 -1.31 12.11
C LYS A 291 -28.94 -2.66 11.54
N LEU A 292 -28.43 -2.69 10.32
CA LEU A 292 -27.93 -3.89 9.63
C LEU A 292 -26.40 -4.05 9.74
N GLY A 293 -25.70 -3.17 10.48
CA GLY A 293 -24.26 -3.21 10.67
C GLY A 293 -23.75 -4.54 11.26
N HIS A 294 -24.59 -5.24 12.02
CA HIS A 294 -24.29 -6.57 12.55
C HIS A 294 -24.14 -7.68 11.49
N LEU A 295 -24.62 -7.42 10.26
CA LEU A 295 -24.44 -8.34 9.13
C LEU A 295 -23.04 -8.25 8.48
N VAL A 296 -22.20 -7.34 8.93
CA VAL A 296 -20.82 -7.22 8.46
C VAL A 296 -19.89 -7.72 9.54
N ASP A 297 -19.25 -8.85 9.28
CA ASP A 297 -18.25 -9.42 10.18
C ASP A 297 -16.86 -8.88 9.89
N ASP A 298 -16.25 -8.26 10.89
CA ASP A 298 -14.96 -7.60 10.75
C ASP A 298 -13.82 -8.57 10.45
N GLU A 299 -13.83 -9.76 11.05
CA GLU A 299 -12.76 -10.75 10.84
C GLU A 299 -12.81 -11.32 9.41
N THR A 300 -13.99 -11.57 8.88
CA THR A 300 -14.17 -11.98 7.48
C THR A 300 -13.69 -10.88 6.53
N GLN A 301 -14.02 -9.61 6.79
CA GLN A 301 -13.54 -8.48 5.97
C GLN A 301 -12.01 -8.31 6.05
N LYS A 302 -11.41 -8.44 7.23
CA LYS A 302 -9.94 -8.39 7.39
C LYS A 302 -9.25 -9.50 6.59
N ARG A 303 -9.82 -10.69 6.54
CA ARG A 303 -9.28 -11.81 5.74
C ARG A 303 -9.38 -11.55 4.24
N ILE A 304 -10.49 -11.00 3.77
CA ILE A 304 -10.64 -10.58 2.37
C ILE A 304 -9.59 -9.49 2.06
N THR A 305 -9.42 -8.50 2.94
CA THR A 305 -8.39 -7.46 2.80
C THR A 305 -7.00 -8.08 2.70
N GLY A 306 -6.63 -8.96 3.63
CA GLY A 306 -5.30 -9.59 3.66
C GLY A 306 -5.02 -10.42 2.40
N THR A 307 -5.96 -11.27 2.00
CA THR A 307 -5.84 -12.09 0.77
C THR A 307 -5.72 -11.21 -0.46
N SER A 308 -6.51 -10.13 -0.54
CA SER A 308 -6.44 -9.17 -1.65
C SER A 308 -5.08 -8.46 -1.72
N VAL A 309 -4.49 -8.12 -0.56
CA VAL A 309 -3.13 -7.53 -0.48
C VAL A 309 -2.08 -8.52 -0.98
N ASP A 310 -2.14 -9.79 -0.57
CA ASP A 310 -1.18 -10.81 -1.02
C ASP A 310 -1.27 -11.05 -2.54
N ILE A 311 -2.48 -11.14 -3.09
CA ILE A 311 -2.71 -11.24 -4.53
C ILE A 311 -2.17 -9.99 -5.24
N MET A 312 -2.45 -8.81 -4.71
CA MET A 312 -1.97 -7.53 -5.25
C MET A 312 -0.43 -7.49 -5.32
N VAL A 313 0.26 -7.81 -4.23
CA VAL A 313 1.74 -7.79 -4.19
C VAL A 313 2.32 -8.76 -5.20
N THR A 314 1.80 -10.00 -5.25
CA THR A 314 2.26 -11.01 -6.21
C THR A 314 2.02 -10.54 -7.64
N ALA A 315 0.81 -10.09 -7.97
CA ALA A 315 0.46 -9.65 -9.31
C ALA A 315 1.26 -8.40 -9.75
N THR A 316 1.55 -7.49 -8.82
CA THR A 316 2.36 -6.29 -9.08
C THR A 316 3.78 -6.66 -9.57
N LEU A 317 4.44 -7.57 -8.85
CA LEU A 317 5.78 -8.01 -9.22
C LEU A 317 5.79 -8.72 -10.58
N VAL A 318 4.78 -9.55 -10.84
CA VAL A 318 4.62 -10.24 -12.13
C VAL A 318 4.32 -9.26 -13.26
N SER A 319 3.66 -8.14 -12.97
CA SER A 319 3.35 -7.09 -13.95
C SER A 319 4.55 -6.22 -14.36
N VAL A 320 5.72 -6.37 -13.72
CA VAL A 320 6.91 -5.59 -14.08
C VAL A 320 7.39 -5.98 -15.47
N ASN A 321 7.49 -4.98 -16.35
CA ASN A 321 8.02 -5.16 -17.70
C ASN A 321 9.55 -5.26 -17.64
N PHE A 322 10.10 -6.48 -17.89
CA PHE A 322 11.53 -6.72 -17.86
C PHE A 322 12.29 -5.94 -18.94
N GLY A 323 11.73 -5.81 -20.13
CA GLY A 323 12.35 -5.06 -21.23
C GLY A 323 12.55 -3.60 -20.88
N LEU A 324 11.53 -2.98 -20.27
CA LEU A 324 11.59 -1.61 -19.80
C LEU A 324 12.55 -1.47 -18.60
N LEU A 325 12.47 -2.37 -17.63
CA LEU A 325 13.40 -2.37 -16.50
C LEU A 325 14.86 -2.47 -16.96
N SER A 326 15.15 -3.33 -17.94
CA SER A 326 16.50 -3.49 -18.49
C SER A 326 16.98 -2.26 -19.27
N SER A 327 16.06 -1.53 -19.95
CA SER A 327 16.39 -0.32 -20.71
C SER A 327 16.61 0.90 -19.82
N TYR A 328 15.86 1.02 -18.71
CA TYR A 328 15.88 2.20 -17.83
C TYR A 328 16.36 1.88 -16.40
N TRP A 329 17.13 0.80 -16.22
CA TRP A 329 17.56 0.40 -14.86
C TRP A 329 18.37 1.46 -14.12
N VAL A 330 19.18 2.25 -14.84
CA VAL A 330 20.00 3.30 -14.21
C VAL A 330 19.15 4.41 -13.59
N PRO A 331 18.28 5.14 -14.34
CA PRO A 331 17.44 6.18 -13.75
C PRO A 331 16.46 5.60 -12.72
N ILE A 332 15.92 4.40 -12.94
CA ILE A 332 15.01 3.76 -11.99
C ILE A 332 15.70 3.51 -10.65
N LEU A 333 16.87 2.86 -10.65
CA LEU A 333 17.61 2.59 -9.42
C LEU A 333 18.14 3.86 -8.78
N TRP A 334 18.60 4.84 -9.57
CA TRP A 334 19.04 6.14 -9.08
C TRP A 334 17.95 6.82 -8.24
N VAL A 335 16.75 6.91 -8.78
CA VAL A 335 15.60 7.50 -8.08
C VAL A 335 15.18 6.63 -6.89
N ALA A 336 15.02 5.31 -7.07
CA ALA A 336 14.56 4.41 -6.03
C ALA A 336 15.48 4.38 -4.81
N LEU A 337 16.81 4.34 -5.01
CA LEU A 337 17.79 4.38 -3.92
C LEU A 337 17.75 5.69 -3.15
N GLY A 338 17.73 6.83 -3.87
CA GLY A 338 17.63 8.15 -3.23
C GLY A 338 16.38 8.29 -2.38
N ILE A 339 15.23 7.86 -2.92
CA ILE A 339 13.95 7.86 -2.20
C ILE A 339 13.97 6.91 -1.01
N THR A 340 14.51 5.71 -1.17
CA THR A 340 14.62 4.74 -0.07
C THR A 340 15.42 5.29 1.11
N ILE A 341 16.58 5.90 0.83
CA ILE A 341 17.42 6.51 1.85
C ILE A 341 16.68 7.67 2.54
N ALA A 342 16.08 8.57 1.76
CA ALA A 342 15.35 9.71 2.31
C ALA A 342 14.17 9.29 3.19
N THR A 343 13.40 8.27 2.76
CA THR A 343 12.27 7.73 3.51
C THR A 343 12.72 7.04 4.80
N ALA A 344 13.81 6.27 4.76
CA ALA A 344 14.39 5.65 5.95
C ALA A 344 14.87 6.70 6.96
N LEU A 345 15.58 7.74 6.49
CA LEU A 345 16.02 8.84 7.34
C LEU A 345 14.86 9.60 7.97
N LEU A 346 13.79 9.87 7.20
CA LEU A 346 12.58 10.52 7.69
C LEU A 346 11.92 9.66 8.79
N CYS A 347 11.55 8.43 8.47
CA CYS A 347 10.73 7.59 9.37
C CYS A 347 11.51 7.16 10.62
N LEU A 348 12.71 6.62 10.44
CA LEU A 348 13.53 6.16 11.57
C LEU A 348 14.10 7.33 12.37
N GLY A 349 14.48 8.43 11.70
CA GLY A 349 14.97 9.65 12.35
C GLY A 349 13.89 10.33 13.19
N ALA A 350 12.66 10.39 12.69
CA ALA A 350 11.52 10.92 13.45
C ALA A 350 11.14 10.00 14.61
N GLY A 351 11.14 8.68 14.40
CA GLY A 351 10.88 7.69 15.43
C GLY A 351 11.84 7.79 16.60
N ARG A 352 13.14 7.98 16.35
CA ARG A 352 14.17 8.15 17.40
C ARG A 352 13.93 9.33 18.36
N ARG A 353 13.11 10.30 17.96
CA ARG A 353 12.76 11.47 18.80
C ARG A 353 11.62 11.18 19.77
N LEU A 354 10.95 10.06 19.63
CA LEU A 354 9.89 9.62 20.53
C LEU A 354 10.48 8.80 21.68
N LYS A 355 9.99 9.03 22.91
CA LYS A 355 10.40 8.30 24.11
C LYS A 355 9.70 6.95 24.26
N SER A 356 8.45 6.85 23.75
CA SER A 356 7.63 5.65 23.86
C SER A 356 7.36 5.08 22.47
N PHE A 357 7.62 3.80 22.27
CA PHE A 357 7.39 3.05 21.04
C PHE A 357 7.91 3.78 19.76
N GLY A 358 9.01 4.51 19.90
CA GLY A 358 9.52 5.33 18.83
C GLY A 358 10.11 4.51 17.68
N LEU A 359 10.76 3.40 18.00
CA LEU A 359 11.33 2.48 17.04
C LEU A 359 10.19 1.75 16.25
N GLU A 360 9.21 1.24 17.00
CA GLU A 360 8.05 0.53 16.44
C GLU A 360 7.27 1.46 15.49
N ARG A 361 6.94 2.68 15.93
CA ARG A 361 6.26 3.67 15.07
C ARG A 361 7.10 4.05 13.85
N GLY A 362 8.41 4.28 14.04
CA GLY A 362 9.32 4.65 12.96
C GLY A 362 9.45 3.56 11.90
N LEU A 363 9.63 2.31 12.33
CA LEU A 363 9.77 1.16 11.45
C LEU A 363 8.44 0.83 10.73
N THR A 364 7.33 0.89 11.45
CA THR A 364 5.99 0.72 10.88
C THR A 364 5.71 1.79 9.82
N SER A 365 6.02 3.06 10.13
CA SER A 365 5.88 4.17 9.16
C SER A 365 6.76 3.96 7.94
N PHE A 366 8.00 3.48 8.10
CA PHE A 366 8.88 3.16 6.99
C PHE A 366 8.27 2.10 6.06
N GLY A 367 7.74 1.01 6.63
CA GLY A 367 7.04 -0.02 5.87
C GLY A 367 5.81 0.53 5.12
N CYS A 368 5.01 1.38 5.78
CA CYS A 368 3.86 2.04 5.15
C CYS A 368 4.26 2.98 4.01
N CYS A 369 5.40 3.67 4.14
CA CYS A 369 5.90 4.64 3.16
C CYS A 369 6.70 4.02 2.00
N CYS A 370 7.10 2.73 2.09
CA CYS A 370 7.80 2.01 1.03
C CYS A 370 6.97 0.91 0.38
N GLY A 371 5.74 0.69 0.83
CA GLY A 371 4.93 -0.41 0.27
C GLY A 371 3.44 -0.20 0.51
N SER A 372 2.98 -0.56 1.70
CA SER A 372 1.57 -0.45 2.09
C SER A 372 1.44 -0.54 3.61
N THR A 373 0.25 -0.28 4.13
CA THR A 373 -0.05 -0.55 5.54
C THR A 373 0.25 -2.01 5.93
N GLY A 374 0.02 -2.95 5.01
CA GLY A 374 0.34 -4.36 5.23
C GLY A 374 1.84 -4.59 5.46
N THR A 375 2.69 -3.94 4.68
CA THR A 375 4.16 -3.99 4.85
C THR A 375 4.58 -3.37 6.18
N GLY A 376 3.93 -2.26 6.59
CA GLY A 376 4.14 -1.65 7.90
C GLY A 376 3.79 -2.61 9.06
N ILE A 377 2.65 -3.30 8.97
CA ILE A 377 2.25 -4.31 9.96
C ILE A 377 3.25 -5.47 10.02
N LEU A 378 3.73 -5.95 8.87
CA LEU A 378 4.72 -7.03 8.84
C LEU A 378 6.03 -6.64 9.53
N LEU A 379 6.51 -5.41 9.31
CA LEU A 379 7.70 -4.90 10.00
C LEU A 379 7.44 -4.69 11.51
N LEU A 380 6.24 -4.23 11.89
CA LEU A 380 5.86 -4.11 13.29
C LEU A 380 5.88 -5.47 14.00
N ARG A 381 5.37 -6.52 13.37
CA ARG A 381 5.35 -7.88 13.93
C ARG A 381 6.73 -8.44 14.23
N ILE A 382 7.78 -7.92 13.63
CA ILE A 382 9.15 -8.34 14.00
C ILE A 382 9.51 -7.84 15.40
N LEU A 383 9.03 -6.64 15.78
CA LEU A 383 9.29 -6.02 17.08
C LEU A 383 8.19 -6.34 18.11
N ASP A 384 6.99 -6.68 17.64
CA ASP A 384 5.79 -6.96 18.42
C ASP A 384 4.98 -8.08 17.75
N PRO A 385 5.39 -9.35 17.88
CA PRO A 385 4.77 -10.50 17.17
C PRO A 385 3.27 -10.63 17.41
N HIS A 386 2.80 -10.37 18.62
CA HIS A 386 1.39 -10.48 18.99
C HIS A 386 0.58 -9.21 18.78
N LEU A 387 1.18 -8.15 18.22
CA LEU A 387 0.53 -6.85 18.03
C LEU A 387 -0.13 -6.31 19.32
N ALA A 388 0.50 -6.56 20.46
CA ALA A 388 0.01 -6.16 21.76
C ALA A 388 0.28 -4.68 22.09
N SER A 389 1.25 -4.07 21.41
CA SER A 389 1.60 -2.66 21.60
C SER A 389 0.49 -1.71 21.11
N PRO A 390 0.45 -0.47 21.60
CA PRO A 390 -0.49 0.53 21.13
C PRO A 390 -0.32 0.83 19.63
N VAL A 391 0.87 0.64 19.04
CA VAL A 391 1.18 0.95 17.64
C VAL A 391 0.30 0.19 16.67
N ALA A 392 -0.03 -1.07 16.95
CA ALA A 392 -0.95 -1.85 16.14
C ALA A 392 -2.36 -1.24 16.07
N LYS A 393 -2.85 -0.71 17.21
CA LYS A 393 -4.15 -0.02 17.27
C LYS A 393 -4.09 1.36 16.63
N GLU A 394 -2.97 2.05 16.75
CA GLU A 394 -2.72 3.36 16.13
C GLU A 394 -2.82 3.31 14.61
N LEU A 395 -2.47 2.17 13.99
CA LEU A 395 -2.63 1.96 12.54
C LEU A 395 -4.08 2.05 12.05
N ALA A 396 -5.05 1.76 12.90
CA ALA A 396 -6.46 1.96 12.54
C ALA A 396 -6.78 3.46 12.40
N PHE A 397 -6.29 4.31 13.31
CA PHE A 397 -6.40 5.77 13.19
C PHE A 397 -5.60 6.31 12.01
N PHE A 398 -4.39 5.79 11.79
CA PHE A 398 -3.55 6.12 10.66
C PHE A 398 -4.31 5.94 9.33
N ASN A 399 -4.90 4.79 9.08
CA ASN A 399 -5.63 4.50 7.83
C ASN A 399 -6.82 5.45 7.60
N ILE A 400 -7.46 5.94 8.65
CA ILE A 400 -8.53 6.93 8.54
C ILE A 400 -7.95 8.33 8.29
N ALA A 401 -6.95 8.72 9.06
CA ALA A 401 -6.41 10.08 9.04
C ALA A 401 -5.70 10.39 7.72
N ILE A 402 -4.99 9.43 7.10
CA ILE A 402 -4.31 9.66 5.82
C ILE A 402 -5.28 10.04 4.71
N VAL A 403 -6.50 9.50 4.69
CA VAL A 403 -7.51 9.83 3.67
C VAL A 403 -7.84 11.33 3.71
N PHE A 404 -8.03 11.88 4.91
CA PHE A 404 -8.37 13.31 5.06
C PHE A 404 -7.16 14.22 4.89
N LEU A 405 -6.02 13.86 5.49
CA LEU A 405 -4.80 14.67 5.44
C LEU A 405 -4.19 14.76 4.05
N SER A 406 -4.30 13.72 3.24
CA SER A 406 -3.73 13.67 1.89
C SER A 406 -4.73 14.01 0.78
N PHE A 407 -6.00 14.26 1.10
CA PHE A 407 -7.07 14.46 0.11
C PHE A 407 -6.74 15.54 -0.93
N HIS A 408 -6.16 16.66 -0.49
CA HIS A 408 -5.78 17.77 -1.38
C HIS A 408 -4.70 17.36 -2.41
N ILE A 409 -3.82 16.43 -2.05
CA ILE A 409 -2.80 15.90 -2.96
C ILE A 409 -3.38 14.77 -3.80
N LEU A 410 -3.92 13.72 -3.15
CA LEU A 410 -4.31 12.50 -3.83
C LEU A 410 -5.64 12.59 -4.57
N GLY A 411 -6.60 13.26 -3.96
CA GLY A 411 -7.95 13.36 -4.52
C GLY A 411 -8.09 14.51 -5.52
N ILE A 412 -7.27 15.55 -5.41
CA ILE A 412 -7.39 16.74 -6.25
C ILE A 412 -6.16 16.92 -7.14
N MET A 413 -4.95 17.07 -6.57
CA MET A 413 -3.78 17.43 -7.35
C MET A 413 -3.25 16.29 -8.21
N ALA A 414 -3.08 15.10 -7.67
CA ALA A 414 -2.45 13.98 -8.39
C ALA A 414 -3.13 13.63 -9.72
N PRO A 415 -4.48 13.60 -9.83
CA PRO A 415 -5.15 13.33 -11.09
C PRO A 415 -4.90 14.36 -12.18
N ILE A 416 -4.66 15.62 -11.82
CA ILE A 416 -4.45 16.73 -12.77
C ILE A 416 -3.04 17.29 -12.73
N LEU A 417 -2.12 16.61 -12.06
CA LEU A 417 -0.77 17.10 -11.78
C LEU A 417 -0.03 17.60 -13.03
N PRO A 418 -0.05 16.89 -14.17
CA PRO A 418 0.66 17.35 -15.37
C PRO A 418 0.06 18.63 -16.00
N SER A 419 -1.18 19.00 -15.68
CA SER A 419 -1.80 20.26 -16.14
C SER A 419 -1.48 21.45 -15.24
N ILE A 420 -0.92 21.22 -14.03
CA ILE A 420 -0.59 22.28 -13.08
C ILE A 420 0.83 22.79 -13.38
N PRO A 421 1.06 24.12 -13.49
CA PRO A 421 2.41 24.63 -13.61
C PRO A 421 3.30 24.11 -12.49
N LEU A 422 4.48 23.60 -12.84
CA LEU A 422 5.37 22.89 -11.92
C LEU A 422 5.76 23.73 -10.69
N VAL A 423 5.83 25.05 -10.83
CA VAL A 423 6.12 25.97 -9.72
C VAL A 423 5.05 25.89 -8.63
N TRP A 424 3.77 25.78 -9.00
CA TRP A 424 2.68 25.63 -8.03
C TRP A 424 2.69 24.25 -7.37
N THR A 425 2.95 23.20 -8.15
CA THR A 425 3.13 21.85 -7.62
C THR A 425 4.23 21.80 -6.57
N ILE A 426 5.41 22.31 -6.90
CA ILE A 426 6.55 22.39 -5.98
C ILE A 426 6.16 23.19 -4.73
N SER A 427 5.54 24.37 -4.89
CA SER A 427 5.17 25.24 -3.77
C SER A 427 4.18 24.59 -2.81
N ILE A 428 3.14 23.93 -3.35
CA ILE A 428 2.12 23.24 -2.54
C ILE A 428 2.73 22.04 -1.81
N TYR A 429 3.58 21.26 -2.48
CA TYR A 429 4.23 20.09 -1.87
C TYR A 429 5.21 20.51 -0.78
N PHE A 430 6.01 21.56 -1.00
CA PHE A 430 6.86 22.15 0.05
C PHE A 430 6.05 22.70 1.23
N ALA A 431 4.96 23.42 0.96
CA ALA A 431 4.08 23.93 2.01
C ALA A 431 3.48 22.78 2.82
N THR A 432 3.00 21.72 2.17
CA THR A 432 2.45 20.53 2.85
C THR A 432 3.53 19.83 3.69
N ALA A 433 4.74 19.64 3.15
CA ALA A 433 5.84 19.03 3.88
C ALA A 433 6.25 19.91 5.08
N GLY A 434 6.30 21.23 4.91
CA GLY A 434 6.66 22.19 5.96
C GLY A 434 5.62 22.21 7.10
N LEU A 435 4.33 22.30 6.75
CA LEU A 435 3.23 22.23 7.72
C LEU A 435 3.21 20.88 8.42
N GLY A 436 3.42 19.79 7.68
CA GLY A 436 3.59 18.45 8.23
C GLY A 436 4.76 18.37 9.21
N GLY A 437 5.92 18.96 8.88
CA GLY A 437 7.08 19.01 9.77
C GLY A 437 6.79 19.74 11.09
N LEU A 438 6.11 20.89 11.03
CA LEU A 438 5.67 21.61 12.24
C LEU A 438 4.67 20.80 13.06
N ALA A 439 3.70 20.14 12.41
CA ALA A 439 2.76 19.25 13.05
C ALA A 439 3.45 18.07 13.73
N LEU A 440 4.44 17.46 13.06
CA LEU A 440 5.21 16.33 13.58
C LEU A 440 5.98 16.70 14.86
N LEU A 441 6.60 17.87 14.90
CA LEU A 441 7.30 18.37 16.09
C LEU A 441 6.32 18.57 17.26
N LYS A 442 5.15 19.15 16.99
CA LYS A 442 4.10 19.37 18.00
C LYS A 442 3.54 18.04 18.52
N LEU A 443 3.22 17.11 17.64
CA LEU A 443 2.73 15.78 18.01
C LEU A 443 3.77 14.99 18.82
N GLY A 444 5.04 15.03 18.40
CA GLY A 444 6.13 14.42 19.16
C GLY A 444 6.23 14.99 20.59
N SER A 445 6.02 16.30 20.76
CA SER A 445 6.00 16.92 22.09
C SER A 445 4.81 16.47 22.95
N VAL A 446 3.66 16.19 22.34
CA VAL A 446 2.48 15.67 23.05
C VAL A 446 2.70 14.22 23.47
N ILE A 447 3.18 13.37 22.57
CA ILE A 447 3.45 11.94 22.86
C ILE A 447 4.52 11.77 23.92
N ASN A 448 5.52 12.65 23.96
CA ASN A 448 6.62 12.60 24.91
C ASN A 448 6.30 13.20 26.30
N ARG A 449 5.11 13.74 26.52
CA ARG A 449 4.71 14.24 27.84
C ARG A 449 4.65 13.09 28.83
N PRO A 450 5.15 13.27 30.07
CA PRO A 450 4.93 12.29 31.12
C PRO A 450 3.43 12.13 31.32
N GLN A 451 2.96 10.89 31.33
CA GLN A 451 1.58 10.60 31.76
C GLN A 451 1.46 11.04 33.21
N ALA A 452 0.53 11.92 33.51
CA ALA A 452 0.14 12.21 34.89
C ALA A 452 -0.42 10.89 35.47
N GLN A 453 0.33 10.28 36.37
CA GLN A 453 -0.08 9.10 37.14
C GLN A 453 -1.31 9.41 37.99
#